data_67fbf07c8e36571c150ef832a4c40139
#
_entry.id   67fbf07c8e36571c150ef832a4c40139
#
_cell.length_a   1.000
_cell.length_b   1.000
_cell.length_c   1.000
_cell.angle_alpha   90.00
_cell.angle_beta   90.00
_cell.angle_gamma   90.00
#
_symmetry.space_group_name_H-M   'P 1'
#
loop_
_entity.id
_entity.type
_entity.pdbx_description
1 polymer ?
#
loop_
_entity_poly.entity_id
_entity_poly.type
_entity_poly.pdbx_seq_one_letter_code
_entity_poly.pdbx_strand_id
1 'polypeptide(L)'
;ADAEQVRQALARQTGGDYRVRTRHELRASFYRIMTYEKWGIFFISLLVLVIASFSVVGALAMLIVDKRRDIVTLRALGADTSLVRAIFRSEGLLICGLGAACGALLGVGLSLLQQHFGLIEIPAETLLAKSYPVEFRPGDLLAVLAAFGLVAYIISNITVRSMVKHNA
;
A
#
# COMPACT_ATOMS: atom_id res chain seq x y z
N ALA A 1 11.52 3.73 -43.37
CA ALA A 1 12.93 4.05 -43.08
C ALA A 1 13.19 3.74 -41.62
N ASP A 2 14.14 2.86 -41.33
CA ASP A 2 14.48 2.43 -39.99
C ASP A 2 15.01 3.60 -39.16
N ALA A 3 14.40 3.88 -38.02
CA ALA A 3 14.77 4.99 -37.14
C ALA A 3 16.26 4.95 -36.73
N GLU A 4 16.85 3.76 -36.76
CA GLU A 4 18.25 3.52 -36.49
C GLU A 4 19.17 4.01 -37.59
N GLN A 5 18.77 3.84 -38.87
CA GLN A 5 19.51 4.36 -40.04
C GLN A 5 19.50 5.89 -40.09
N VAL A 6 18.36 6.50 -39.74
CA VAL A 6 18.23 7.96 -39.64
C VAL A 6 19.07 8.50 -38.48
N ARG A 7 19.12 7.81 -37.34
CA ARG A 7 19.98 8.17 -36.20
C ARG A 7 21.46 8.17 -36.58
N GLN A 8 21.92 7.12 -37.27
CA GLN A 8 23.31 6.99 -37.68
C GLN A 8 23.68 8.03 -38.74
N ALA A 9 22.78 8.36 -39.69
CA ALA A 9 23.00 9.40 -40.68
C ALA A 9 23.10 10.79 -40.03
N LEU A 10 22.22 11.10 -39.07
CA LEU A 10 22.24 12.36 -38.32
C LEU A 10 23.47 12.45 -37.40
N ALA A 11 23.88 11.38 -36.75
CA ALA A 11 25.06 11.36 -35.90
C ALA A 11 26.36 11.61 -36.70
N ARG A 12 26.42 11.13 -37.94
CA ARG A 12 27.54 11.39 -38.84
C ARG A 12 27.59 12.84 -39.36
N GLN A 13 26.44 13.49 -39.55
CA GLN A 13 26.37 14.87 -40.04
C GLN A 13 26.64 15.91 -38.94
N THR A 14 26.40 15.57 -37.68
CA THR A 14 26.46 16.52 -36.55
C THR A 14 27.80 16.49 -35.78
N GLY A 15 28.83 15.80 -36.32
CA GLY A 15 30.20 15.86 -35.79
C GLY A 15 30.42 15.40 -34.35
N GLY A 16 29.48 14.64 -33.75
CA GLY A 16 29.64 14.08 -32.40
C GLY A 16 29.23 14.97 -31.22
N ASP A 17 28.89 16.25 -31.49
CA ASP A 17 28.55 17.21 -30.43
C ASP A 17 27.12 17.07 -29.88
N TYR A 18 26.27 16.31 -30.57
CA TYR A 18 24.88 16.10 -30.18
C TYR A 18 24.57 14.62 -30.01
N ARG A 19 23.98 14.24 -28.82
CA ARG A 19 23.45 12.90 -28.57
C ARG A 19 22.09 12.73 -29.25
N VAL A 20 22.07 12.17 -30.45
CA VAL A 20 20.84 11.81 -31.17
C VAL A 20 20.26 10.55 -30.49
N ARG A 21 19.13 10.68 -29.75
CA ARG A 21 18.41 9.58 -29.15
C ARG A 21 17.15 9.27 -29.94
N THR A 22 16.88 7.98 -30.16
CA THR A 22 15.63 7.56 -30.78
C THR A 22 14.47 7.67 -29.80
N ARG A 23 13.23 7.85 -30.32
CA ARG A 23 12.02 7.83 -29.49
C ARG A 23 11.89 6.55 -28.65
N HIS A 24 12.41 5.42 -29.14
CA HIS A 24 12.44 4.15 -28.40
C HIS A 24 13.39 4.19 -27.21
N GLU A 25 14.56 4.80 -27.33
CA GLU A 25 15.50 4.96 -26.20
C GLU A 25 14.97 5.92 -25.13
N LEU A 26 14.29 6.99 -25.53
CA LEU A 26 13.61 7.90 -24.61
C LEU A 26 12.49 7.18 -23.85
N ARG A 27 11.67 6.41 -24.55
CA ARG A 27 10.62 5.61 -23.92
C ARG A 27 11.19 4.54 -22.98
N ALA A 28 12.25 3.85 -23.35
CA ALA A 28 12.90 2.86 -22.49
C ALA A 28 13.47 3.49 -21.21
N SER A 29 14.03 4.69 -21.29
CA SER A 29 14.48 5.44 -20.11
C SER A 29 13.31 5.86 -19.21
N PHE A 30 12.19 6.33 -19.78
CA PHE A 30 10.97 6.63 -19.05
C PHE A 30 10.39 5.39 -18.34
N TYR A 31 10.34 4.24 -19.01
CA TYR A 31 9.86 2.99 -18.41
C TYR A 31 10.76 2.54 -17.25
N ARG A 32 12.08 2.72 -17.33
CA ARG A 32 12.98 2.45 -16.21
C ARG A 32 12.71 3.35 -15.01
N ILE A 33 12.57 4.66 -15.23
CA ILE A 33 12.27 5.62 -14.16
C ILE A 33 10.94 5.27 -13.48
N MET A 34 9.88 5.02 -14.25
CA MET A 34 8.59 4.58 -13.71
C MET A 34 8.67 3.27 -12.91
N THR A 35 9.53 2.34 -13.34
CA THR A 35 9.74 1.09 -12.61
C THR A 35 10.43 1.33 -11.27
N TYR A 36 11.46 2.18 -11.21
CA TYR A 36 12.12 2.54 -9.96
C TYR A 36 11.20 3.31 -9.02
N GLU A 37 10.39 4.24 -9.53
CA GLU A 37 9.36 4.95 -8.77
C GLU A 37 8.35 3.97 -8.15
N LYS A 38 7.85 3.02 -8.92
CA LYS A 38 6.93 1.99 -8.44
C LYS A 38 7.54 1.16 -7.30
N TRP A 39 8.81 0.77 -7.41
CA TRP A 39 9.51 0.07 -6.35
C TRP A 39 9.72 0.95 -5.11
N GLY A 40 10.03 2.22 -5.29
CA GLY A 40 10.15 3.18 -4.19
C GLY A 40 8.85 3.30 -3.40
N ILE A 41 7.72 3.50 -4.10
CA ILE A 41 6.38 3.56 -3.49
C ILE A 41 6.05 2.25 -2.77
N PHE A 42 6.39 1.09 -3.37
CA PHE A 42 6.18 -0.20 -2.75
C PHE A 42 6.94 -0.35 -1.41
N PHE A 43 8.22 0.04 -1.36
CA PHE A 43 9.00 -0.02 -0.13
C PHE A 43 8.49 0.94 0.95
N ILE A 44 8.08 2.15 0.57
CA ILE A 44 7.46 3.10 1.50
C ILE A 44 6.15 2.52 2.05
N SER A 45 5.31 1.97 1.20
CA SER A 45 4.04 1.33 1.61
C SER A 45 4.28 0.15 2.55
N LEU A 46 5.30 -0.66 2.28
CA LEU A 46 5.70 -1.77 3.15
C LEU A 46 6.15 -1.27 4.52
N LEU A 47 6.95 -0.20 4.58
CA LEU A 47 7.39 0.41 5.83
C LEU A 47 6.19 0.92 6.65
N VAL A 48 5.26 1.64 6.01
CA VAL A 48 4.03 2.12 6.66
C VAL A 48 3.20 0.95 7.18
N LEU A 49 3.09 -0.14 6.42
CA LEU A 49 2.38 -1.35 6.85
C LEU A 49 3.02 -1.98 8.09
N VAL A 50 4.36 -2.03 8.16
CA VAL A 50 5.08 -2.52 9.34
C VAL A 50 4.80 -1.66 10.56
N ILE A 51 4.87 -0.34 10.44
CA ILE A 51 4.56 0.60 11.54
C ILE A 51 3.11 0.44 12.00
N ALA A 52 2.15 0.38 11.08
CA ALA A 52 0.74 0.15 11.39
C ALA A 52 0.53 -1.19 12.12
N SER A 53 1.30 -2.21 11.74
CA SER A 53 1.26 -3.53 12.39
C SER A 53 1.63 -3.46 13.87
N PHE A 54 2.67 -2.72 14.22
CA PHE A 54 3.05 -2.51 15.63
C PHE A 54 1.96 -1.75 16.39
N SER A 55 1.31 -0.77 15.79
CA SER A 55 0.18 -0.05 16.40
C SER A 55 -0.99 -1.00 16.71
N VAL A 56 -1.32 -1.91 15.81
CA VAL A 56 -2.37 -2.92 16.04
C VAL A 56 -2.01 -3.86 17.20
N VAL A 57 -0.74 -4.30 17.27
CA VAL A 57 -0.27 -5.12 18.40
C VAL A 57 -0.44 -4.38 19.72
N GLY A 58 -0.03 -3.11 19.78
CA GLY A 58 -0.18 -2.27 20.99
C GLY A 58 -1.64 -2.08 21.40
N ALA A 59 -2.51 -1.76 20.43
CA ALA A 59 -3.93 -1.59 20.68
C ALA A 59 -4.59 -2.88 21.23
N LEU A 60 -4.31 -4.04 20.62
CA LEU A 60 -4.81 -5.33 21.07
C LEU A 60 -4.26 -5.72 22.45
N ALA A 61 -2.98 -5.42 22.72
CA ALA A 61 -2.38 -5.66 24.02
C ALA A 61 -3.10 -4.87 25.12
N MET A 62 -3.30 -3.57 24.88
CA MET A 62 -4.01 -2.69 25.82
C MET A 62 -5.44 -3.15 26.03
N LEU A 63 -6.15 -3.49 24.97
CA LEU A 63 -7.52 -4.01 25.03
C LEU A 63 -7.63 -5.27 25.90
N ILE A 64 -6.71 -6.23 25.73
CA ILE A 64 -6.70 -7.47 26.54
C ILE A 64 -6.45 -7.16 28.02
N VAL A 65 -5.56 -6.21 28.31
CA VAL A 65 -5.27 -5.78 29.69
C VAL A 65 -6.49 -5.10 30.32
N ASP A 66 -7.13 -4.18 29.60
CA ASP A 66 -8.33 -3.48 30.07
C ASP A 66 -9.50 -4.44 30.32
N LYS A 67 -9.64 -5.46 29.50
CA LYS A 67 -10.70 -6.48 29.60
C LYS A 67 -10.35 -7.69 30.46
N ARG A 68 -9.27 -7.61 31.24
CA ARG A 68 -8.81 -8.75 32.07
C ARG A 68 -9.86 -9.24 33.05
N ARG A 69 -10.63 -8.34 33.66
CA ARG A 69 -11.71 -8.72 34.58
C ARG A 69 -12.82 -9.48 33.87
N ASP A 70 -13.19 -9.03 32.68
CA ASP A 70 -14.23 -9.68 31.88
C ASP A 70 -13.77 -11.09 31.45
N ILE A 71 -12.47 -11.26 31.13
CA ILE A 71 -11.89 -12.59 30.83
C ILE A 71 -11.99 -13.52 32.00
N VAL A 72 -11.67 -13.06 33.23
CA VAL A 72 -11.76 -13.86 34.45
C VAL A 72 -13.21 -14.29 34.71
N THR A 73 -14.17 -13.36 34.56
CA THR A 73 -15.59 -13.66 34.69
C THR A 73 -16.07 -14.69 33.67
N LEU A 74 -15.69 -14.54 32.40
CA LEU A 74 -16.03 -15.51 31.36
C LEU A 74 -15.48 -16.88 31.64
N ARG A 75 -14.24 -16.98 32.17
CA ARG A 75 -13.64 -18.26 32.57
C ARG A 75 -14.35 -18.89 33.76
N ALA A 76 -14.75 -18.09 34.74
CA ALA A 76 -15.52 -18.56 35.88
C ALA A 76 -16.88 -19.14 35.44
N LEU A 77 -17.46 -18.64 34.37
CA LEU A 77 -18.67 -19.15 33.73
C LEU A 77 -18.42 -20.36 32.81
N GLY A 78 -17.17 -20.85 32.71
CA GLY A 78 -16.83 -22.05 31.94
C GLY A 78 -16.34 -21.74 30.50
N ALA A 79 -16.06 -20.51 30.19
CA ALA A 79 -15.51 -20.18 28.85
C ALA A 79 -14.11 -20.77 28.68
N ASP A 80 -13.92 -21.52 27.61
CA ASP A 80 -12.61 -22.05 27.22
C ASP A 80 -11.69 -20.95 26.65
N THR A 81 -10.39 -21.19 26.74
CA THR A 81 -9.35 -20.31 26.23
C THR A 81 -9.49 -20.04 24.71
N SER A 82 -10.05 -21.01 23.99
CA SER A 82 -10.32 -20.88 22.54
C SER A 82 -11.40 -19.82 22.26
N LEU A 83 -12.45 -19.78 23.09
CA LEU A 83 -13.52 -18.79 22.95
C LEU A 83 -13.00 -17.37 23.23
N VAL A 84 -12.23 -17.20 24.31
CA VAL A 84 -11.61 -15.90 24.63
C VAL A 84 -10.72 -15.43 23.48
N ARG A 85 -9.89 -16.31 22.92
CA ARG A 85 -9.06 -15.96 21.77
C ARG A 85 -9.89 -15.59 20.53
N ALA A 86 -11.00 -16.29 20.28
CA ALA A 86 -11.87 -15.99 19.15
C ALA A 86 -12.47 -14.58 19.26
N ILE A 87 -12.92 -14.18 20.46
CA ILE A 87 -13.48 -12.85 20.74
C ILE A 87 -12.45 -11.76 20.41
N PHE A 88 -11.26 -11.80 21.01
CA PHE A 88 -10.24 -10.77 20.78
C PHE A 88 -9.69 -10.77 19.36
N ARG A 89 -9.62 -11.92 18.70
CA ARG A 89 -9.24 -11.99 17.29
C ARG A 89 -10.29 -11.33 16.40
N SER A 90 -11.58 -11.57 16.63
CA SER A 90 -12.65 -10.93 15.85
C SER A 90 -12.67 -9.42 16.09
N GLU A 91 -12.42 -8.95 17.30
CA GLU A 91 -12.33 -7.53 17.62
C GLU A 91 -11.15 -6.87 16.91
N GLY A 92 -9.97 -7.49 16.92
CA GLY A 92 -8.80 -7.01 16.15
C GLY A 92 -9.06 -6.96 14.65
N LEU A 93 -9.74 -7.95 14.09
CA LEU A 93 -10.12 -7.97 12.68
C LEU A 93 -11.15 -6.89 12.33
N LEU A 94 -12.11 -6.61 13.25
CA LEU A 94 -13.08 -5.53 13.07
C LEU A 94 -12.38 -4.15 13.04
N ILE A 95 -11.47 -3.89 13.97
CA ILE A 95 -10.69 -2.65 14.00
C ILE A 95 -9.90 -2.48 12.72
N CYS A 96 -9.16 -3.50 12.29
CA CYS A 96 -8.41 -3.48 11.04
C CYS A 96 -9.33 -3.33 9.82
N GLY A 97 -10.48 -4.01 9.81
CA GLY A 97 -11.45 -3.96 8.73
C GLY A 97 -12.06 -2.57 8.56
N LEU A 98 -12.46 -1.93 9.64
CA LEU A 98 -12.96 -0.56 9.63
C LEU A 98 -11.87 0.42 9.16
N GLY A 99 -10.64 0.28 9.66
CA GLY A 99 -9.51 1.09 9.19
C GLY A 99 -9.24 0.91 7.70
N ALA A 100 -9.27 -0.33 7.21
CA ALA A 100 -9.10 -0.62 5.78
C ALA A 100 -10.23 -0.03 4.93
N ALA A 101 -11.48 -0.12 5.38
CA ALA A 101 -12.62 0.46 4.68
C ALA A 101 -12.52 1.98 4.60
N CYS A 102 -12.22 2.65 5.72
CA CYS A 102 -12.00 4.10 5.73
C CYS A 102 -10.83 4.51 4.85
N GLY A 103 -9.69 3.79 4.94
CA GLY A 103 -8.52 4.05 4.10
C GLY A 103 -8.80 3.86 2.61
N ALA A 104 -9.54 2.81 2.25
CA ALA A 104 -9.96 2.57 0.87
C ALA A 104 -10.89 3.67 0.34
N LEU A 105 -11.87 4.09 1.14
CA LEU A 105 -12.79 5.18 0.77
C LEU A 105 -12.04 6.49 0.54
N LEU A 106 -11.11 6.84 1.44
CA LEU A 106 -10.30 8.05 1.30
C LEU A 106 -9.37 7.95 0.08
N GLY A 107 -8.69 6.82 -0.11
CA GLY A 107 -7.78 6.61 -1.23
C GLY A 107 -8.50 6.67 -2.58
N VAL A 108 -9.63 5.98 -2.71
CA VAL A 108 -10.47 6.04 -3.93
C VAL A 108 -11.04 7.44 -4.13
N GLY A 109 -11.56 8.06 -3.06
CA GLY A 109 -12.10 9.42 -3.13
C GLY A 109 -11.07 10.44 -3.61
N LEU A 110 -9.86 10.44 -3.05
CA LEU A 110 -8.78 11.32 -3.48
C LEU A 110 -8.34 11.03 -4.92
N SER A 111 -8.27 9.76 -5.31
CA SER A 111 -7.92 9.36 -6.67
C SER A 111 -8.94 9.86 -7.71
N LEU A 112 -10.24 9.71 -7.41
CA LEU A 112 -11.32 10.21 -8.26
C LEU A 112 -11.37 11.75 -8.29
N LEU A 113 -11.10 12.39 -7.16
CA LEU A 113 -11.02 13.84 -7.07
C LEU A 113 -9.89 14.39 -7.95
N GLN A 114 -8.72 13.76 -7.89
CA GLN A 114 -7.59 14.11 -8.75
C GLN A 114 -7.91 13.89 -10.22
N GLN A 115 -8.58 12.78 -10.56
CA GLN A 115 -8.95 12.46 -11.95
C GLN A 115 -9.96 13.47 -12.53
N HIS A 116 -10.88 13.95 -11.68
CA HIS A 116 -11.94 14.87 -12.13
C HIS A 116 -11.50 16.34 -12.10
N PHE A 117 -10.78 16.76 -11.09
CA PHE A 117 -10.41 18.17 -10.88
C PHE A 117 -8.97 18.51 -11.32
N GLY A 118 -8.10 17.51 -11.53
CA GLY A 118 -6.72 17.75 -11.94
C GLY A 118 -5.93 18.63 -10.96
N LEU A 119 -6.14 18.44 -9.65
CA LEU A 119 -5.60 19.29 -8.59
C LEU A 119 -4.07 19.44 -8.61
N ILE A 120 -3.38 18.40 -9.10
CA ILE A 120 -1.92 18.38 -9.23
C ILE A 120 -1.59 18.60 -10.71
N GLU A 121 -1.16 19.82 -11.02
CA GLU A 121 -0.67 20.19 -12.36
C GLU A 121 0.81 19.88 -12.47
N ILE A 122 1.25 19.36 -13.64
CA ILE A 122 2.66 19.20 -13.93
C ILE A 122 3.17 20.54 -14.43
N PRO A 123 4.32 21.08 -13.91
CA PRO A 123 4.95 22.27 -14.48
C PRO A 123 5.13 22.13 -15.97
N ALA A 124 4.73 23.17 -16.72
CA ALA A 124 4.47 23.18 -18.17
C ALA A 124 5.68 22.94 -19.10
N GLU A 125 6.78 22.37 -18.63
CA GLU A 125 7.95 22.09 -19.47
C GLU A 125 7.82 20.79 -20.28
N THR A 126 6.82 19.95 -20.01
CA THR A 126 6.52 18.76 -20.81
C THR A 126 5.23 18.97 -21.61
N LEU A 127 5.37 19.36 -22.84
CA LEU A 127 4.33 19.77 -23.83
C LEU A 127 3.21 18.74 -24.13
N LEU A 128 3.00 17.68 -23.36
CA LEU A 128 2.12 16.58 -23.77
C LEU A 128 1.00 16.22 -22.77
N ALA A 129 0.98 16.75 -21.54
CA ALA A 129 -0.14 16.49 -20.62
C ALA A 129 -0.28 17.62 -19.59
N LYS A 130 -1.47 18.22 -19.49
CA LYS A 130 -1.80 19.28 -18.52
C LYS A 130 -1.96 18.81 -17.08
N SER A 131 -2.26 17.54 -16.84
CA SER A 131 -2.43 16.96 -15.50
C SER A 131 -1.77 15.59 -15.41
N TYR A 132 -1.39 15.21 -14.18
CA TYR A 132 -0.81 13.89 -13.90
C TYR A 132 -1.84 12.79 -14.23
N PRO A 133 -1.58 11.87 -15.16
CA PRO A 133 -2.52 10.81 -15.51
C PRO A 133 -2.62 9.80 -14.35
N VAL A 134 -3.67 9.90 -13.56
CA VAL A 134 -3.98 8.93 -12.51
C VAL A 134 -4.87 7.84 -13.12
N GLU A 135 -4.34 6.64 -13.28
CA GLU A 135 -5.08 5.46 -13.69
C GLU A 135 -5.54 4.68 -12.45
N PHE A 136 -6.83 4.74 -12.15
CA PHE A 136 -7.41 3.91 -11.10
C PHE A 136 -7.63 2.48 -11.61
N ARG A 137 -6.87 1.53 -11.03
CA ARG A 137 -7.01 0.10 -11.34
C ARG A 137 -7.64 -0.63 -10.15
N PRO A 138 -8.89 -1.08 -10.25
CA PRO A 138 -9.57 -1.76 -9.15
C PRO A 138 -8.86 -3.06 -8.71
N GLY A 139 -8.13 -3.71 -9.62
CA GLY A 139 -7.30 -4.88 -9.30
C GLY A 139 -6.18 -4.57 -8.31
N ASP A 140 -5.53 -3.41 -8.43
CA ASP A 140 -4.46 -3.00 -7.52
C ASP A 140 -5.03 -2.69 -6.13
N LEU A 141 -6.22 -2.07 -6.04
CA LEU A 141 -6.92 -1.85 -4.78
C LEU A 141 -7.26 -3.18 -4.09
N LEU A 142 -7.80 -4.15 -4.81
CA LEU A 142 -8.11 -5.47 -4.26
C LEU A 142 -6.86 -6.20 -3.78
N ALA A 143 -5.76 -6.12 -4.53
CA ALA A 143 -4.48 -6.73 -4.14
C ALA A 143 -3.94 -6.11 -2.84
N VAL A 144 -3.99 -4.78 -2.69
CA VAL A 144 -3.57 -4.07 -1.48
C VAL A 144 -4.47 -4.44 -0.29
N LEU A 145 -5.79 -4.46 -0.46
CA LEU A 145 -6.72 -4.85 0.60
C LEU A 145 -6.54 -6.30 1.03
N ALA A 146 -6.30 -7.21 0.09
CA ALA A 146 -6.02 -8.62 0.37
C ALA A 146 -4.70 -8.79 1.14
N ALA A 147 -3.63 -8.10 0.72
CA ALA A 147 -2.35 -8.12 1.41
C ALA A 147 -2.47 -7.56 2.83
N PHE A 148 -3.16 -6.42 3.00
CA PHE A 148 -3.43 -5.83 4.31
C PHE A 148 -4.25 -6.77 5.20
N GLY A 149 -5.32 -7.36 4.68
CA GLY A 149 -6.17 -8.30 5.41
C GLY A 149 -5.40 -9.55 5.87
N LEU A 150 -4.51 -10.07 5.03
CA LEU A 150 -3.66 -11.20 5.38
C LEU A 150 -2.69 -10.83 6.52
N VAL A 151 -2.04 -9.68 6.43
CA VAL A 151 -1.12 -9.19 7.48
C VAL A 151 -1.88 -8.94 8.77
N ALA A 152 -3.04 -8.29 8.72
CA ALA A 152 -3.90 -8.03 9.88
C ALA A 152 -4.34 -9.33 10.56
N TYR A 153 -4.72 -10.35 9.79
CA TYR A 153 -5.08 -11.66 10.31
C TYR A 153 -3.90 -12.35 11.03
N ILE A 154 -2.72 -12.37 10.41
CA ILE A 154 -1.52 -12.99 10.98
C ILE A 154 -1.17 -12.29 12.29
N ILE A 155 -1.11 -10.96 12.31
CA ILE A 155 -0.72 -10.18 13.48
C ILE A 155 -1.74 -10.35 14.60
N SER A 156 -3.04 -10.22 14.31
CA SER A 156 -4.10 -10.43 15.30
C SER A 156 -4.01 -11.83 15.93
N ASN A 157 -3.80 -12.86 15.10
CA ASN A 157 -3.69 -14.23 15.60
C ASN A 157 -2.46 -14.47 16.47
N ILE A 158 -1.29 -13.92 16.09
CA ILE A 158 -0.05 -14.04 16.87
C ILE A 158 -0.18 -13.29 18.20
N THR A 159 -0.66 -12.04 18.16
CA THR A 159 -0.79 -11.18 19.35
C THR A 159 -1.74 -11.81 20.37
N VAL A 160 -2.92 -12.22 19.93
CA VAL A 160 -3.93 -12.83 20.80
C VAL A 160 -3.42 -14.15 21.37
N ARG A 161 -2.75 -14.99 20.58
CA ARG A 161 -2.18 -16.26 21.07
C ARG A 161 -1.11 -16.02 22.13
N SER A 162 -0.23 -15.05 21.94
CA SER A 162 0.85 -14.74 22.88
C SER A 162 0.29 -14.18 24.19
N MET A 163 -0.60 -13.19 24.10
CA MET A 163 -1.12 -12.48 25.27
C MET A 163 -2.08 -13.33 26.12
N VAL A 164 -2.98 -14.07 25.51
CA VAL A 164 -3.94 -14.93 26.22
C VAL A 164 -3.24 -16.13 26.87
N LYS A 165 -2.12 -16.61 26.32
CA LYS A 165 -1.33 -17.69 26.93
C LYS A 165 -0.55 -17.24 28.17
N HIS A 166 -0.08 -15.99 28.17
CA HIS A 166 0.73 -15.47 29.29
C HIS A 166 -0.09 -15.03 30.48
N ASN A 167 -1.38 -14.75 30.29
CA ASN A 167 -2.33 -14.35 31.34
C ASN A 167 -3.27 -15.52 31.79
N ALA A 168 -2.96 -16.75 31.38
CA ALA A 168 -3.64 -17.99 31.80
C ALA A 168 -2.92 -18.64 32.95
#